data_aa0c5ccd5fb6ff580c378a1066652e0d
#
_entry.id   aa0c5ccd5fb6ff580c378a1066652e0d
#
_cell.length_a   1.000
_cell.length_b   1.000
_cell.length_c   1.000
_cell.angle_alpha   90.00
_cell.angle_beta   90.00
_cell.angle_gamma   90.00
#
_symmetry.space_group_name_H-M   'P 1'
#
loop_
_entity.id
_entity.type
_entity.pdbx_description
1 polymer ?
#
loop_
_entity_poly.entity_id
_entity_poly.type
_entity_poly.pdbx_seq_one_letter_code
_entity_poly.pdbx_strand_id
1 'polypeptide(L)'
;MGNKIIALCGKGGVGKTSLAAVMVKILSETYADKKILAIDGDPSIGLATALGVKENGTINDIRENFIKLADQRKDSEAIEMLHEMKDEIFDKLTETDSFSFLAIGRPESSGCYCSVNDYLRDLITMVADHFDYVVIDGEAGIEQINRRVMEKVNNLVFVSDASKKGLDVVKTIDVVARELVMYENAGLIINRCSNLGLVDKLDLGGLRLLSAIGEDEEIQEYDILGKSILDISKDSNIYKGAYKALKEMGIIE
;
A
#
# COMPACT_ATOMS: atom_id res chain seq x y z
N MET A 1 -13.12 -1.63 17.94
CA MET A 1 -12.52 -0.50 17.22
C MET A 1 -12.38 -0.98 15.79
N GLY A 2 -12.71 -0.16 14.76
CA GLY A 2 -12.48 -0.54 13.37
C GLY A 2 -10.99 -0.66 13.07
N ASN A 3 -10.66 -1.34 11.98
CA ASN A 3 -9.29 -1.48 11.49
C ASN A 3 -8.67 -0.10 11.17
N LYS A 4 -7.35 -0.02 11.16
CA LYS A 4 -6.60 1.18 10.75
C LYS A 4 -5.91 0.91 9.42
N ILE A 5 -6.38 1.55 8.36
CA ILE A 5 -5.88 1.40 6.99
C ILE A 5 -4.97 2.58 6.65
N ILE A 6 -3.75 2.28 6.23
CA ILE A 6 -2.72 3.23 5.84
C ILE A 6 -2.40 2.96 4.36
N ALA A 7 -2.64 3.94 3.49
CA ALA A 7 -2.32 3.80 2.08
C ALA A 7 -1.22 4.79 1.69
N LEU A 8 -0.16 4.30 1.06
CA LEU A 8 0.92 5.12 0.53
C LEU A 8 0.69 5.40 -0.96
N CYS A 9 0.80 6.64 -1.35
CA CYS A 9 0.75 7.06 -2.75
C CYS A 9 1.73 8.22 -3.01
N GLY A 10 1.98 8.56 -4.24
CA GLY A 10 2.89 9.66 -4.58
C GLY A 10 3.74 9.38 -5.81
N LYS A 11 4.75 10.20 -6.04
CA LYS A 11 5.64 10.12 -7.21
C LYS A 11 6.31 8.73 -7.33
N GLY A 12 6.51 8.26 -8.55
CA GLY A 12 7.29 7.04 -8.82
C GLY A 12 8.75 7.17 -8.35
N GLY A 13 9.31 6.09 -7.82
CA GLY A 13 10.74 5.99 -7.44
C GLY A 13 11.15 6.70 -6.15
N VAL A 14 10.21 7.22 -5.35
CA VAL A 14 10.53 7.92 -4.09
C VAL A 14 10.64 7.00 -2.87
N GLY A 15 10.50 5.68 -3.02
CA GLY A 15 10.64 4.70 -1.94
C GLY A 15 9.36 4.41 -1.16
N LYS A 16 8.18 4.46 -1.81
CA LYS A 16 6.90 4.06 -1.20
C LYS A 16 6.93 2.63 -0.68
N THR A 17 7.35 1.70 -1.52
CA THR A 17 7.48 0.27 -1.20
C THR A 17 8.36 0.02 0.02
N SER A 18 9.53 0.67 0.06
CA SER A 18 10.43 0.56 1.22
C SER A 18 9.79 1.13 2.49
N LEU A 19 9.09 2.27 2.39
CA LEU A 19 8.36 2.86 3.51
C LEU A 19 7.21 1.96 3.97
N ALA A 20 6.43 1.38 3.04
CA ALA A 20 5.37 0.44 3.36
C ALA A 20 5.91 -0.79 4.12
N ALA A 21 7.01 -1.39 3.63
CA ALA A 21 7.65 -2.52 4.29
C ALA A 21 8.17 -2.16 5.70
N VAL A 22 8.78 -0.98 5.87
CA VAL A 22 9.23 -0.50 7.19
C VAL A 22 8.03 -0.24 8.12
N MET A 23 6.91 0.29 7.62
CA MET A 23 5.70 0.47 8.43
C MET A 23 5.12 -0.87 8.87
N VAL A 24 5.09 -1.88 8.00
CA VAL A 24 4.70 -3.25 8.36
C VAL A 24 5.60 -3.79 9.48
N LYS A 25 6.93 -3.67 9.34
CA LYS A 25 7.90 -4.05 10.38
C LYS A 25 7.60 -3.37 11.72
N ILE A 26 7.44 -2.04 11.72
CA ILE A 26 7.21 -1.27 12.94
C ILE A 26 5.91 -1.72 13.63
N LEU A 27 4.83 -1.91 12.86
CA LEU A 27 3.55 -2.36 13.40
C LEU A 27 3.64 -3.76 13.98
N SER A 28 4.32 -4.69 13.30
CA SER A 28 4.53 -6.07 13.76
C SER A 28 5.37 -6.14 15.04
N GLU A 29 6.38 -5.28 15.16
CA GLU A 29 7.21 -5.21 16.37
C GLU A 29 6.51 -4.50 17.54
N THR A 30 5.63 -3.52 17.25
CA THR A 30 4.94 -2.75 18.28
C THR A 30 3.72 -3.49 18.82
N TYR A 31 3.05 -4.24 17.99
CA TYR A 31 1.75 -4.86 18.28
C TYR A 31 1.78 -6.38 17.97
N ALA A 32 2.48 -7.15 18.79
CA ALA A 32 2.64 -8.59 18.59
C ALA A 32 1.33 -9.40 18.71
N ASP A 33 0.28 -8.82 19.34
CA ASP A 33 -1.04 -9.41 19.50
C ASP A 33 -2.05 -9.00 18.42
N LYS A 34 -1.63 -8.13 17.47
CA LYS A 34 -2.48 -7.58 16.43
C LYS A 34 -2.26 -8.23 15.08
N LYS A 35 -3.33 -8.34 14.31
CA LYS A 35 -3.29 -8.84 12.94
C LYS A 35 -2.96 -7.71 11.98
N ILE A 36 -1.90 -7.88 11.20
CA ILE A 36 -1.40 -6.90 10.24
C ILE A 36 -1.49 -7.48 8.84
N LEU A 37 -2.04 -6.71 7.90
CA LEU A 37 -2.11 -7.04 6.49
C LEU A 37 -1.27 -6.05 5.68
N ALA A 38 -0.36 -6.55 4.87
CA ALA A 38 0.34 -5.81 3.85
C ALA A 38 -0.30 -6.07 2.48
N ILE A 39 -0.73 -5.02 1.77
CA ILE A 39 -1.30 -5.14 0.43
C ILE A 39 -0.37 -4.48 -0.59
N ASP A 40 0.05 -5.24 -1.58
CA ASP A 40 0.82 -4.73 -2.72
C ASP A 40 -0.12 -4.35 -3.87
N GLY A 41 -0.34 -3.07 -4.05
CA GLY A 41 -1.15 -2.51 -5.13
C GLY A 41 -0.37 -2.20 -6.41
N ASP A 42 0.97 -2.37 -6.40
CA ASP A 42 1.82 -2.13 -7.58
C ASP A 42 1.88 -3.39 -8.47
N PRO A 43 1.70 -3.26 -9.78
CA PRO A 43 1.81 -4.38 -10.72
C PRO A 43 3.15 -5.13 -10.71
N SER A 44 4.21 -4.50 -10.21
CA SER A 44 5.55 -5.10 -10.12
C SER A 44 5.76 -6.02 -8.93
N ILE A 45 4.81 -6.04 -7.98
CA ILE A 45 4.86 -6.85 -6.74
C ILE A 45 6.16 -6.62 -5.95
N GLY A 46 6.58 -5.35 -5.87
CA GLY A 46 7.83 -4.96 -5.21
C GLY A 46 7.80 -5.12 -3.69
N LEU A 47 6.62 -5.02 -3.07
CA LEU A 47 6.46 -5.14 -1.62
C LEU A 47 6.73 -6.58 -1.14
N ALA A 48 6.39 -7.60 -1.93
CA ALA A 48 6.73 -8.99 -1.62
C ALA A 48 8.25 -9.18 -1.46
N THR A 49 9.02 -8.65 -2.42
CA THR A 49 10.49 -8.68 -2.37
C THR A 49 11.01 -7.91 -1.16
N ALA A 50 10.49 -6.72 -0.90
CA ALA A 50 10.90 -5.88 0.23
C ALA A 50 10.61 -6.53 1.58
N LEU A 51 9.53 -7.29 1.71
CA LEU A 51 9.17 -8.04 2.92
C LEU A 51 9.85 -9.42 2.99
N GLY A 52 10.52 -9.87 1.92
CA GLY A 52 11.15 -11.19 1.87
C GLY A 52 10.13 -12.33 1.86
N VAL A 53 8.93 -12.11 1.31
CA VAL A 53 7.88 -13.13 1.20
C VAL A 53 7.67 -13.54 -0.25
N LYS A 54 7.13 -14.75 -0.44
CA LYS A 54 6.68 -15.19 -1.75
C LYS A 54 5.16 -15.14 -1.78
N GLU A 55 4.61 -14.51 -2.81
CA GLU A 55 3.17 -14.43 -3.01
C GLU A 55 2.56 -15.80 -3.36
N ASN A 56 1.34 -16.07 -2.88
CA ASN A 56 0.52 -17.24 -3.22
C ASN A 56 -0.36 -17.02 -4.46
N GLY A 57 0.06 -16.12 -5.37
CA GLY A 57 -0.71 -15.62 -6.49
C GLY A 57 -1.30 -14.25 -6.20
N THR A 58 -2.11 -13.75 -7.12
CA THR A 58 -2.61 -12.37 -7.10
C THR A 58 -4.14 -12.30 -7.18
N ILE A 59 -4.72 -11.17 -6.78
CA ILE A 59 -6.14 -10.88 -7.01
C ILE A 59 -6.45 -10.86 -8.51
N ASN A 60 -5.49 -10.43 -9.34
CA ASN A 60 -5.70 -10.46 -10.78
C ASN A 60 -5.82 -11.88 -11.36
N ASP A 61 -5.17 -12.88 -10.77
CA ASP A 61 -5.34 -14.27 -11.19
C ASP A 61 -6.79 -14.73 -10.99
N ILE A 62 -7.41 -14.36 -9.84
CA ILE A 62 -8.83 -14.62 -9.57
C ILE A 62 -9.70 -13.94 -10.64
N ARG A 63 -9.41 -12.66 -10.92
CA ARG A 63 -10.12 -11.88 -11.93
C ARG A 63 -10.07 -12.55 -13.32
N GLU A 64 -8.91 -12.98 -13.74
CA GLU A 64 -8.73 -13.61 -15.06
C GLU A 64 -9.42 -14.96 -15.16
N ASN A 65 -9.35 -15.77 -14.10
CA ASN A 65 -10.06 -17.03 -14.02
C ASN A 65 -11.57 -16.81 -14.12
N PHE A 66 -12.10 -15.82 -13.39
CA PHE A 66 -13.51 -15.47 -13.45
C PHE A 66 -13.94 -15.04 -14.85
N ILE A 67 -13.18 -14.15 -15.51
CA ILE A 67 -13.51 -13.69 -16.87
C ILE A 67 -13.54 -14.87 -17.86
N LYS A 68 -12.52 -15.74 -17.83
CA LYS A 68 -12.46 -16.92 -18.69
C LYS A 68 -13.66 -17.85 -18.49
N LEU A 69 -14.11 -18.01 -17.24
CA LEU A 69 -15.27 -18.85 -16.92
C LEU A 69 -16.59 -18.17 -17.29
N ALA A 70 -16.72 -16.86 -17.06
CA ALA A 70 -17.91 -16.10 -17.42
C ALA A 70 -18.20 -16.11 -18.92
N ASP A 71 -17.16 -16.05 -19.75
CA ASP A 71 -17.29 -16.14 -21.21
C ASP A 71 -17.79 -17.53 -21.68
N GLN A 72 -17.71 -18.57 -20.83
CA GLN A 72 -18.06 -19.96 -21.14
C GLN A 72 -19.38 -20.42 -20.52
N ARG A 73 -19.91 -19.72 -19.51
CA ARG A 73 -21.08 -20.14 -18.70
C ARG A 73 -22.29 -19.24 -18.92
N LYS A 74 -23.47 -19.74 -18.53
CA LYS A 74 -24.75 -19.02 -18.59
C LYS A 74 -24.97 -18.20 -17.31
N ASP A 75 -25.77 -17.15 -17.39
CA ASP A 75 -26.09 -16.20 -16.31
C ASP A 75 -26.54 -16.83 -14.97
N SER A 76 -27.09 -18.05 -14.98
CA SER A 76 -27.56 -18.75 -13.77
C SER A 76 -26.44 -19.26 -12.85
N GLU A 77 -25.20 -19.32 -13.33
CA GLU A 77 -24.04 -19.83 -12.58
C GLU A 77 -23.20 -18.69 -11.96
N ALA A 78 -23.57 -17.42 -12.22
CA ALA A 78 -22.81 -16.25 -11.75
C ALA A 78 -22.74 -16.14 -10.22
N ILE A 79 -23.79 -16.51 -9.50
CA ILE A 79 -23.82 -16.45 -8.02
C ILE A 79 -22.87 -17.49 -7.41
N GLU A 80 -22.83 -18.70 -7.98
CA GLU A 80 -21.94 -19.77 -7.52
C GLU A 80 -20.48 -19.39 -7.73
N MET A 81 -20.17 -18.76 -8.87
CA MET A 81 -18.84 -18.23 -9.17
C MET A 81 -18.40 -17.11 -8.21
N LEU A 82 -19.32 -16.25 -7.77
CA LEU A 82 -19.02 -15.20 -6.78
C LEU A 82 -18.66 -15.79 -5.40
N HIS A 83 -19.29 -16.89 -5.02
CA HIS A 83 -18.92 -17.63 -3.80
C HIS A 83 -17.54 -18.28 -3.92
N GLU A 84 -17.23 -18.90 -5.06
CA GLU A 84 -15.90 -19.47 -5.35
C GLU A 84 -14.80 -18.40 -5.25
N MET A 85 -15.03 -17.20 -5.81
CA MET A 85 -14.06 -16.09 -5.72
C MET A 85 -13.80 -15.66 -4.27
N LYS A 86 -14.83 -15.71 -3.42
CA LYS A 86 -14.68 -15.34 -2.00
C LYS A 86 -13.74 -16.31 -1.27
N ASP A 87 -13.83 -17.59 -1.52
CA ASP A 87 -12.96 -18.57 -0.88
C ASP A 87 -11.54 -18.48 -1.49
N GLU A 88 -11.43 -18.30 -2.81
CA GLU A 88 -10.16 -18.18 -3.52
C GLU A 88 -9.31 -16.98 -3.05
N ILE A 89 -9.93 -15.86 -2.60
CA ILE A 89 -9.16 -14.69 -2.14
C ILE A 89 -8.37 -14.99 -0.86
N PHE A 90 -8.91 -15.82 0.04
CA PHE A 90 -8.19 -16.22 1.25
C PHE A 90 -7.01 -17.14 0.93
N ASP A 91 -7.10 -17.95 -0.12
CA ASP A 91 -6.02 -18.81 -0.59
C ASP A 91 -4.84 -18.00 -1.19
N LYS A 92 -5.09 -16.73 -1.59
CA LYS A 92 -4.04 -15.82 -2.08
C LYS A 92 -3.29 -15.12 -0.95
N LEU A 93 -3.77 -15.19 0.28
CA LEU A 93 -3.02 -14.65 1.42
C LEU A 93 -1.74 -15.47 1.66
N THR A 94 -0.63 -14.77 1.76
CA THR A 94 0.60 -15.34 2.31
C THR A 94 0.66 -15.02 3.79
N GLU A 95 0.54 -16.03 4.64
CA GLU A 95 0.63 -15.85 6.09
C GLU A 95 2.07 -16.04 6.57
N THR A 96 2.51 -15.14 7.46
CA THR A 96 3.78 -15.23 8.18
C THR A 96 3.51 -15.23 9.69
N ASP A 97 4.55 -15.39 10.51
CA ASP A 97 4.40 -15.34 11.97
C ASP A 97 3.97 -13.96 12.50
N SER A 98 4.16 -12.88 11.73
CA SER A 98 3.99 -11.51 12.21
C SER A 98 3.04 -10.65 11.38
N PHE A 99 2.73 -11.03 10.16
CA PHE A 99 1.78 -10.33 9.28
C PHE A 99 1.28 -11.27 8.18
N SER A 100 0.21 -10.85 7.49
CA SER A 100 -0.25 -11.47 6.24
C SER A 100 0.03 -10.53 5.06
N PHE A 101 0.23 -11.10 3.88
CA PHE A 101 0.52 -10.39 2.65
C PHE A 101 -0.48 -10.74 1.54
N LEU A 102 -0.90 -9.75 0.75
CA LEU A 102 -1.79 -9.90 -0.39
C LEU A 102 -1.28 -9.08 -1.58
N ALA A 103 -1.11 -9.71 -2.75
CA ALA A 103 -0.75 -9.03 -3.98
C ALA A 103 -1.97 -8.78 -4.88
N ILE A 104 -2.11 -7.57 -5.41
CA ILE A 104 -3.16 -7.24 -6.39
C ILE A 104 -2.80 -7.75 -7.78
N GLY A 105 -1.55 -7.59 -8.19
CA GLY A 105 -1.04 -8.03 -9.48
C GLY A 105 -1.40 -7.10 -10.66
N ARG A 106 -0.92 -7.47 -11.85
CA ARG A 106 -1.05 -6.69 -13.08
C ARG A 106 -2.23 -7.21 -13.93
N PRO A 107 -3.18 -6.36 -14.35
CA PRO A 107 -4.19 -6.78 -15.30
C PRO A 107 -3.56 -6.99 -16.68
N GLU A 108 -3.65 -8.20 -17.20
CA GLU A 108 -3.13 -8.57 -18.53
C GLU A 108 -4.14 -8.29 -19.66
N SER A 109 -5.44 -8.21 -19.34
CA SER A 109 -6.49 -8.00 -20.33
C SER A 109 -7.01 -6.56 -20.38
N SER A 110 -7.07 -5.98 -21.58
CA SER A 110 -7.77 -4.74 -21.87
C SER A 110 -9.27 -5.03 -21.99
N GLY A 111 -10.02 -4.82 -20.91
CA GLY A 111 -11.48 -4.91 -20.90
C GLY A 111 -12.05 -4.15 -19.71
N CYS A 112 -13.15 -3.40 -19.94
CA CYS A 112 -13.84 -2.68 -18.87
C CYS A 112 -14.82 -3.63 -18.16
N TYR A 113 -14.31 -4.52 -17.31
CA TYR A 113 -15.12 -5.37 -16.43
C TYR A 113 -15.35 -4.65 -15.09
N CYS A 114 -16.02 -3.49 -15.13
CA CYS A 114 -16.20 -2.62 -13.97
C CYS A 114 -16.86 -3.36 -12.80
N SER A 115 -17.91 -4.15 -13.05
CA SER A 115 -18.62 -4.91 -12.01
C SER A 115 -17.74 -5.98 -11.33
N VAL A 116 -16.84 -6.62 -12.06
CA VAL A 116 -15.89 -7.60 -11.49
C VAL A 116 -14.85 -6.90 -10.63
N ASN A 117 -14.35 -5.76 -11.06
CA ASN A 117 -13.40 -4.97 -10.27
C ASN A 117 -14.04 -4.42 -8.99
N ASP A 118 -15.29 -3.95 -9.06
CA ASP A 118 -16.04 -3.48 -7.89
C ASP A 118 -16.23 -4.63 -6.88
N TYR A 119 -16.62 -5.81 -7.36
CA TYR A 119 -16.78 -6.97 -6.49
C TYR A 119 -15.45 -7.43 -5.85
N LEU A 120 -14.35 -7.47 -6.60
CA LEU A 120 -13.03 -7.80 -6.05
C LEU A 120 -12.58 -6.78 -4.99
N ARG A 121 -12.86 -5.51 -5.20
CA ARG A 121 -12.59 -4.46 -4.21
C ARG A 121 -13.39 -4.68 -2.93
N ASP A 122 -14.65 -5.08 -3.03
CA ASP A 122 -15.49 -5.42 -1.88
C ASP A 122 -14.93 -6.64 -1.14
N LEU A 123 -14.44 -7.66 -1.86
CA LEU A 123 -13.78 -8.83 -1.27
C LEU A 123 -12.47 -8.44 -0.56
N ILE A 124 -11.65 -7.58 -1.14
CA ILE A 124 -10.42 -7.08 -0.49
C ILE A 124 -10.78 -6.33 0.79
N THR A 125 -11.81 -5.50 0.76
CA THR A 125 -12.31 -4.78 1.94
C THR A 125 -12.76 -5.76 3.01
N MET A 126 -13.51 -6.80 2.64
CA MET A 126 -13.96 -7.85 3.56
C MET A 126 -12.78 -8.59 4.20
N VAL A 127 -11.74 -8.92 3.41
CA VAL A 127 -10.51 -9.54 3.96
C VAL A 127 -9.84 -8.58 4.93
N ALA A 128 -9.68 -7.31 4.55
CA ALA A 128 -9.04 -6.29 5.37
C ALA A 128 -9.74 -6.09 6.73
N ASP A 129 -11.06 -6.27 6.79
CA ASP A 129 -11.84 -6.17 8.03
C ASP A 129 -11.49 -7.24 9.09
N HIS A 130 -10.77 -8.29 8.70
CA HIS A 130 -10.26 -9.31 9.63
C HIS A 130 -8.91 -8.93 10.27
N PHE A 131 -8.35 -7.77 9.92
CA PHE A 131 -7.05 -7.28 10.40
C PHE A 131 -7.23 -6.00 11.20
N ASP A 132 -6.37 -5.79 12.20
CA ASP A 132 -6.35 -4.56 13.02
C ASP A 132 -5.66 -3.40 12.27
N TYR A 133 -4.62 -3.73 11.50
CA TYR A 133 -3.85 -2.77 10.70
C TYR A 133 -3.70 -3.27 9.27
N VAL A 134 -3.86 -2.36 8.32
CA VAL A 134 -3.65 -2.63 6.89
C VAL A 134 -2.70 -1.58 6.32
N VAL A 135 -1.61 -2.01 5.68
CA VAL A 135 -0.67 -1.13 4.98
C VAL A 135 -0.76 -1.43 3.49
N ILE A 136 -1.09 -0.41 2.70
CA ILE A 136 -1.25 -0.52 1.25
C ILE A 136 -0.10 0.21 0.57
N ASP A 137 0.75 -0.52 -0.15
CA ASP A 137 1.72 0.07 -1.09
C ASP A 137 1.00 0.41 -2.39
N GLY A 138 0.75 1.68 -2.62
CA GLY A 138 0.08 2.16 -3.83
C GLY A 138 1.07 2.45 -4.96
N GLU A 139 0.62 2.22 -6.19
CA GLU A 139 1.31 2.67 -7.39
C GLU A 139 1.43 4.22 -7.42
N ALA A 140 2.08 4.79 -8.43
CA ALA A 140 2.35 6.22 -8.54
C ALA A 140 1.10 7.15 -8.57
N GLY A 141 -0.13 6.63 -8.49
CA GLY A 141 -1.38 7.39 -8.47
C GLY A 141 -2.42 6.83 -7.53
N ILE A 142 -3.23 7.73 -6.95
CA ILE A 142 -4.33 7.38 -6.05
C ILE A 142 -5.46 6.62 -6.77
N GLU A 143 -5.60 6.81 -8.07
CA GLU A 143 -6.66 6.19 -8.90
C GLU A 143 -6.61 4.67 -8.86
N GLN A 144 -5.42 4.09 -8.76
CA GLN A 144 -5.24 2.64 -8.70
C GLN A 144 -5.70 2.08 -7.34
N ILE A 145 -5.43 2.80 -6.25
CA ILE A 145 -5.92 2.42 -4.91
C ILE A 145 -7.44 2.37 -4.93
N ASN A 146 -8.11 3.44 -5.40
CA ASN A 146 -9.57 3.50 -5.46
C ASN A 146 -10.17 2.44 -6.38
N ARG A 147 -9.61 2.26 -7.56
CA ARG A 147 -10.18 1.34 -8.56
C ARG A 147 -9.99 -0.13 -8.24
N ARG A 148 -8.93 -0.49 -7.49
CA ARG A 148 -8.47 -1.88 -7.37
C ARG A 148 -8.34 -2.39 -5.95
N VAL A 149 -8.19 -1.50 -4.97
CA VAL A 149 -7.88 -1.91 -3.61
C VAL A 149 -9.02 -1.54 -2.67
N MET A 150 -9.25 -0.25 -2.41
CA MET A 150 -10.25 0.22 -1.45
C MET A 150 -10.79 1.60 -1.79
N GLU A 151 -12.08 1.84 -1.46
CA GLU A 151 -12.71 3.16 -1.57
C GLU A 151 -12.42 4.04 -0.36
N LYS A 152 -12.19 3.43 0.81
CA LYS A 152 -11.98 4.12 2.07
C LYS A 152 -10.69 3.69 2.73
N VAL A 153 -9.91 4.67 3.16
CA VAL A 153 -8.71 4.47 3.98
C VAL A 153 -8.77 5.42 5.19
N ASN A 154 -8.15 5.06 6.32
CA ASN A 154 -8.12 5.97 7.46
C ASN A 154 -7.03 7.03 7.29
N ASN A 155 -5.85 6.61 6.81
CA ASN A 155 -4.69 7.46 6.68
C ASN A 155 -4.11 7.36 5.27
N LEU A 156 -4.10 8.49 4.55
CA LEU A 156 -3.48 8.60 3.24
C LEU A 156 -2.10 9.27 3.40
N VAL A 157 -1.05 8.54 3.04
CA VAL A 157 0.33 8.99 3.15
C VAL A 157 0.87 9.32 1.76
N PHE A 158 1.03 10.59 1.49
CA PHE A 158 1.72 11.05 0.30
C PHE A 158 3.23 10.91 0.49
N VAL A 159 3.94 10.42 -0.52
CA VAL A 159 5.40 10.30 -0.50
C VAL A 159 6.01 11.05 -1.66
N SER A 160 6.98 11.91 -1.38
CA SER A 160 7.72 12.70 -2.37
C SER A 160 9.20 12.76 -2.02
N ASP A 161 10.03 13.14 -3.00
CA ASP A 161 11.34 13.74 -2.73
C ASP A 161 11.20 15.25 -2.46
N ALA A 162 12.29 15.90 -2.03
CA ALA A 162 12.31 17.33 -1.75
C ALA A 162 12.30 18.23 -3.02
N SER A 163 12.24 17.65 -4.21
CA SER A 163 12.25 18.43 -5.45
C SER A 163 10.91 19.16 -5.66
N LYS A 164 10.97 20.37 -6.23
CA LYS A 164 9.76 21.11 -6.60
C LYS A 164 8.83 20.25 -7.48
N LYS A 165 9.38 19.54 -8.47
CA LYS A 165 8.60 18.65 -9.34
C LYS A 165 7.90 17.52 -8.56
N GLY A 166 8.58 16.93 -7.58
CA GLY A 166 8.00 15.89 -6.73
C GLY A 166 6.83 16.41 -5.91
N LEU A 167 7.01 17.57 -5.29
CA LEU A 167 5.96 18.23 -4.50
C LEU A 167 4.76 18.67 -5.36
N ASP A 168 5.00 19.19 -6.56
CA ASP A 168 3.92 19.56 -7.48
C ASP A 168 3.09 18.33 -7.93
N VAL A 169 3.75 17.18 -8.13
CA VAL A 169 3.06 15.90 -8.41
C VAL A 169 2.16 15.50 -7.24
N VAL A 170 2.68 15.57 -6.01
CA VAL A 170 1.88 15.21 -4.81
C VAL A 170 0.70 16.15 -4.61
N LYS A 171 0.87 17.46 -4.83
CA LYS A 171 -0.25 18.43 -4.79
C LYS A 171 -1.35 18.07 -5.80
N THR A 172 -0.96 17.64 -6.99
CA THR A 172 -1.93 17.18 -8.01
C THR A 172 -2.65 15.90 -7.55
N ILE A 173 -1.91 14.95 -6.97
CA ILE A 173 -2.49 13.71 -6.43
C ILE A 173 -3.45 14.03 -5.27
N ASP A 174 -3.13 14.97 -4.38
CA ASP A 174 -4.00 15.38 -3.26
C ASP A 174 -5.36 15.91 -3.77
N VAL A 175 -5.36 16.74 -4.83
CA VAL A 175 -6.60 17.24 -5.43
C VAL A 175 -7.46 16.08 -5.93
N VAL A 176 -6.87 15.13 -6.67
CA VAL A 176 -7.58 13.96 -7.19
C VAL A 176 -8.03 13.03 -6.06
N ALA A 177 -7.20 12.87 -5.02
CA ALA A 177 -7.52 12.02 -3.88
C ALA A 177 -8.78 12.49 -3.12
N ARG A 178 -8.94 13.80 -2.96
CA ARG A 178 -10.13 14.40 -2.32
C ARG A 178 -11.45 14.08 -3.04
N GLU A 179 -11.38 13.80 -4.33
CA GLU A 179 -12.55 13.47 -5.15
C GLU A 179 -12.81 11.96 -5.23
N LEU A 180 -11.76 11.15 -5.18
CA LEU A 180 -11.85 9.73 -5.49
C LEU A 180 -11.82 8.82 -4.26
N VAL A 181 -11.17 9.20 -3.17
CA VAL A 181 -10.95 8.33 -2.01
C VAL A 181 -11.48 8.98 -0.75
N MET A 182 -12.26 8.24 0.02
CA MET A 182 -12.65 8.68 1.36
C MET A 182 -11.49 8.41 2.33
N TYR A 183 -10.94 9.46 2.94
CA TYR A 183 -9.93 9.32 3.99
C TYR A 183 -10.23 10.23 5.18
N GLU A 184 -9.78 9.82 6.36
CA GLU A 184 -9.97 10.58 7.60
C GLU A 184 -8.82 11.56 7.83
N ASN A 185 -7.59 11.12 7.54
CA ASN A 185 -6.37 11.89 7.70
C ASN A 185 -5.49 11.76 6.46
N ALA A 186 -4.76 12.84 6.16
CA ALA A 186 -3.72 12.80 5.13
C ALA A 186 -2.46 13.54 5.60
N GLY A 187 -1.31 13.12 5.09
CA GLY A 187 -0.05 13.79 5.36
C GLY A 187 1.07 13.39 4.39
N LEU A 188 2.16 14.13 4.43
CA LEU A 188 3.28 14.02 3.52
C LEU A 188 4.52 13.48 4.24
N ILE A 189 5.18 12.50 3.63
CA ILE A 189 6.55 12.10 3.94
C ILE A 189 7.45 12.60 2.80
N ILE A 190 8.46 13.41 3.13
CA ILE A 190 9.55 13.74 2.22
C ILE A 190 10.65 12.71 2.44
N ASN A 191 10.92 11.89 1.43
CA ASN A 191 11.92 10.84 1.50
C ASN A 191 13.14 11.15 0.63
N ARG A 192 14.28 10.54 0.95
CA ARG A 192 15.56 10.71 0.23
C ARG A 192 15.99 12.19 0.14
N CYS A 193 15.81 12.93 1.23
CA CYS A 193 16.14 14.33 1.29
C CYS A 193 17.64 14.51 1.53
N SER A 194 18.37 15.03 0.53
CA SER A 194 19.80 15.29 0.65
C SER A 194 20.16 16.44 1.59
N ASN A 195 19.19 17.35 1.89
CA ASN A 195 19.38 18.48 2.80
C ASN A 195 18.13 18.74 3.63
N LEU A 196 18.07 18.15 4.82
CA LEU A 196 16.96 18.32 5.76
C LEU A 196 16.77 19.75 6.23
N GLY A 197 17.82 20.58 6.25
CA GLY A 197 17.74 21.99 6.65
C GLY A 197 16.94 22.89 5.71
N LEU A 198 16.59 22.41 4.53
CA LEU A 198 15.75 23.14 3.57
C LEU A 198 14.27 22.78 3.66
N VAL A 199 13.90 21.75 4.41
CA VAL A 199 12.51 21.23 4.46
C VAL A 199 11.51 22.30 4.89
N ASP A 200 11.85 23.14 5.87
CA ASP A 200 10.98 24.22 6.36
C ASP A 200 10.71 25.33 5.33
N LYS A 201 11.52 25.35 4.23
CA LYS A 201 11.37 26.34 3.15
C LYS A 201 10.56 25.80 1.97
N LEU A 202 10.15 24.53 2.02
CA LEU A 202 9.41 23.89 0.93
C LEU A 202 7.94 24.33 0.95
N ASP A 203 7.39 24.59 -0.23
CA ASP A 203 5.95 24.78 -0.41
C ASP A 203 5.24 23.43 -0.47
N LEU A 204 4.64 23.02 0.64
CA LEU A 204 3.92 21.75 0.77
C LEU A 204 2.46 21.82 0.29
N GLY A 205 1.99 22.97 -0.21
CA GLY A 205 0.61 23.12 -0.69
C GLY A 205 -0.47 22.92 0.39
N GLY A 206 -0.13 23.16 1.66
CA GLY A 206 -1.04 22.96 2.80
C GLY A 206 -1.09 21.52 3.32
N LEU A 207 -0.32 20.60 2.76
CA LEU A 207 -0.20 19.22 3.28
C LEU A 207 0.55 19.23 4.62
N ARG A 208 0.06 18.46 5.58
CA ARG A 208 0.74 18.24 6.87
C ARG A 208 2.00 17.39 6.65
N LEU A 209 3.15 17.89 7.06
CA LEU A 209 4.39 17.13 7.08
C LEU A 209 4.38 16.12 8.23
N LEU A 210 4.41 14.84 7.92
CA LEU A 210 4.52 13.74 8.90
C LEU A 210 5.98 13.50 9.26
N SER A 211 6.85 13.44 8.24
CA SER A 211 8.28 13.20 8.43
C SER A 211 9.09 13.69 7.23
N ALA A 212 10.34 14.06 7.47
CA ALA A 212 11.36 14.24 6.45
C ALA A 212 12.52 13.29 6.74
N ILE A 213 12.87 12.47 5.75
CA ILE A 213 13.81 11.36 5.86
C ILE A 213 15.00 11.67 4.96
N GLY A 214 16.21 11.66 5.53
CA GLY A 214 17.44 11.78 4.79
C GLY A 214 17.72 10.59 3.89
N GLU A 215 18.78 10.67 3.11
CA GLU A 215 19.33 9.51 2.39
C GLU A 215 19.70 8.43 3.40
N ASP A 216 19.51 7.17 3.01
CA ASP A 216 19.72 6.01 3.87
C ASP A 216 20.51 4.96 3.09
N GLU A 217 21.79 4.81 3.45
CA GLU A 217 22.73 3.89 2.78
C GLU A 217 22.34 2.43 3.03
N GLU A 218 21.79 2.11 4.21
CA GLU A 218 21.38 0.75 4.55
C GLU A 218 20.23 0.29 3.64
N ILE A 219 19.23 1.13 3.42
CA ILE A 219 18.12 0.83 2.50
C ILE A 219 18.62 0.64 1.05
N GLN A 220 19.59 1.43 0.62
CA GLN A 220 20.17 1.28 -0.73
C GLN A 220 20.91 -0.04 -0.87
N GLU A 221 21.67 -0.45 0.15
CA GLU A 221 22.33 -1.76 0.18
C GLU A 221 21.32 -2.90 0.12
N TYR A 222 20.24 -2.82 0.91
CA TYR A 222 19.19 -3.85 0.97
C TYR A 222 18.48 -3.99 -0.37
N ASP A 223 18.17 -2.88 -1.04
CA ASP A 223 17.54 -2.85 -2.37
C ASP A 223 18.45 -3.51 -3.43
N ILE A 224 19.74 -3.15 -3.44
CA ILE A 224 20.73 -3.72 -4.38
C ILE A 224 20.92 -5.23 -4.17
N LEU A 225 20.96 -5.66 -2.91
CA LEU A 225 21.25 -7.06 -2.56
C LEU A 225 19.98 -7.93 -2.48
N GLY A 226 18.78 -7.35 -2.66
CA GLY A 226 17.52 -8.06 -2.51
C GLY A 226 17.30 -8.60 -1.09
N LYS A 227 17.82 -7.93 -0.06
CA LYS A 227 17.61 -8.29 1.34
C LYS A 227 16.23 -7.85 1.82
N SER A 228 15.65 -8.60 2.75
CA SER A 228 14.39 -8.22 3.38
C SER A 228 14.54 -6.97 4.24
N ILE A 229 13.66 -5.99 4.03
CA ILE A 229 13.59 -4.76 4.84
C ILE A 229 13.18 -5.06 6.29
N LEU A 230 12.63 -6.23 6.57
CA LEU A 230 12.33 -6.65 7.95
C LEU A 230 13.59 -6.72 8.84
N ASP A 231 14.76 -6.87 8.24
CA ASP A 231 16.05 -6.93 8.95
C ASP A 231 16.73 -5.57 9.14
N ILE A 232 16.13 -4.47 8.61
CA ILE A 232 16.73 -3.13 8.68
C ILE A 232 16.88 -2.66 10.12
N SER A 233 17.96 -1.92 10.39
CA SER A 233 18.25 -1.36 11.71
C SER A 233 17.18 -0.35 12.16
N LYS A 234 16.84 -0.37 13.46
CA LYS A 234 16.01 0.68 14.07
C LYS A 234 16.69 2.05 14.07
N ASP A 235 18.01 2.06 13.87
CA ASP A 235 18.79 3.28 13.79
C ASP A 235 18.82 3.89 12.38
N SER A 236 18.35 3.19 11.37
CA SER A 236 18.28 3.69 10.00
C SER A 236 17.37 4.93 9.89
N ASN A 237 17.67 5.80 8.93
CA ASN A 237 16.89 7.02 8.72
C ASN A 237 15.45 6.73 8.34
N ILE A 238 15.24 5.70 7.50
CA ILE A 238 13.90 5.34 7.03
C ILE A 238 13.05 4.76 8.16
N TYR A 239 13.63 3.92 9.05
CA TYR A 239 12.92 3.39 10.21
C TYR A 239 12.47 4.52 11.15
N LYS A 240 13.40 5.40 11.55
CA LYS A 240 13.11 6.55 12.42
C LYS A 240 12.06 7.48 11.80
N GLY A 241 12.15 7.71 10.49
CA GLY A 241 11.21 8.57 9.78
C GLY A 241 9.82 7.96 9.65
N ALA A 242 9.72 6.67 9.34
CA ALA A 242 8.46 5.93 9.29
C ALA A 242 7.81 5.84 10.68
N TYR A 243 8.61 5.57 11.74
CA TYR A 243 8.15 5.56 13.12
C TYR A 243 7.54 6.92 13.51
N LYS A 244 8.25 8.02 13.22
CA LYS A 244 7.74 9.38 13.45
C LYS A 244 6.42 9.61 12.71
N ALA A 245 6.31 9.19 11.45
CA ALA A 245 5.10 9.37 10.67
C ALA A 245 3.91 8.59 11.26
N LEU A 246 4.11 7.35 11.68
CA LEU A 246 3.07 6.55 12.35
C LEU A 246 2.62 7.18 13.68
N LYS A 247 3.56 7.76 14.45
CA LYS A 247 3.27 8.49 15.69
C LYS A 247 2.48 9.77 15.41
N GLU A 248 2.88 10.56 14.41
CA GLU A 248 2.18 11.79 14.00
C GLU A 248 0.74 11.50 13.51
N MET A 249 0.50 10.32 12.97
CA MET A 249 -0.85 9.87 12.57
C MET A 249 -1.66 9.29 13.74
N GLY A 250 -1.09 9.15 14.94
CA GLY A 250 -1.75 8.54 16.09
C GLY A 250 -2.01 7.03 15.92
N ILE A 251 -1.18 6.35 15.14
CA ILE A 251 -1.25 4.91 14.89
C ILE A 251 -0.48 4.15 15.96
N ILE A 252 0.67 4.67 16.34
CA ILE A 252 1.49 4.20 17.47
C ILE A 252 1.65 5.30 18.53
N GLU A 253 1.99 4.92 19.77
CA GLU A 253 2.20 5.83 20.90
C GLU A 253 3.58 6.50 20.88
#